data_bf0a63289dce3aa75c4ae9d42f82668e
#
_entry.id   bf0a63289dce3aa75c4ae9d42f82668e
#
_cell.length_a   1.000
_cell.length_b   1.000
_cell.length_c   1.000
_cell.angle_alpha   90.00
_cell.angle_beta   90.00
_cell.angle_gamma   90.00
#
_symmetry.space_group_name_H-M   'P 1'
#
loop_
_entity.id
_entity.type
_entity.pdbx_description
1 polymer ?
#
loop_
_entity_poly.entity_id
_entity_poly.type
_entity_poly.pdbx_seq_one_letter_code
_entity_poly.pdbx_strand_id
1 'polypeptide(L)'
;MAEATTPLRGDGPAWLKDNVVAATAILTLVGYAAVIGTFEGFVPIYPDIGEQGVNLLGHAIAVVNLAATACLLAGWRYVKQGKIEAHAKSMTAAFGLILLFLLLYLPKVGGGGEKRLVDSVPDPIALGYFAMLAIHIILSAIAMPVVVYAFLLGISHTPAELRDSLHPRVGRIAAASWVLSLVLGVVTYVVLNHVYGYEFVPI
;
A
#
# COMPACT_ATOMS: atom_id res chain seq x y z
N MET A 1 -18.15 34.39 21.21
CA MET A 1 -17.85 33.56 20.03
C MET A 1 -17.33 32.25 20.55
N ALA A 2 -18.14 31.18 20.48
CA ALA A 2 -17.71 29.85 20.90
C ALA A 2 -16.76 29.32 19.81
N GLU A 3 -15.51 29.11 20.18
CA GLU A 3 -14.52 28.42 19.36
C GLU A 3 -15.02 27.00 19.13
N ALA A 4 -15.34 26.66 17.89
CA ALA A 4 -15.68 25.31 17.50
C ALA A 4 -14.44 24.45 17.70
N THR A 5 -14.33 23.80 18.83
CA THR A 5 -13.32 22.76 19.06
C THR A 5 -13.57 21.64 18.05
N THR A 6 -12.77 21.59 17.00
CA THR A 6 -12.70 20.42 16.11
C THR A 6 -12.49 19.19 17.02
N PRO A 7 -13.34 18.16 16.97
CA PRO A 7 -13.17 16.99 17.82
C PRO A 7 -11.79 16.41 17.55
N LEU A 8 -10.97 16.34 18.59
CA LEU A 8 -9.68 15.70 18.54
C LEU A 8 -9.92 14.24 18.14
N ARG A 9 -9.23 13.81 17.08
CA ARG A 9 -9.23 12.46 16.56
C ARG A 9 -9.10 11.44 17.69
N GLY A 10 -10.04 10.54 17.82
CA GLY A 10 -10.12 9.55 18.88
C GLY A 10 -11.53 9.16 19.27
N ASP A 11 -12.55 9.83 18.71
CA ASP A 11 -13.96 9.46 18.85
C ASP A 11 -14.39 8.50 17.72
N GLY A 12 -13.53 7.57 17.36
CA GLY A 12 -13.90 6.47 16.48
C GLY A 12 -15.05 5.66 17.09
N PRO A 13 -15.82 4.90 16.28
CA PRO A 13 -16.91 4.08 16.82
C PRO A 13 -16.41 3.22 17.97
N ALA A 14 -17.09 3.23 19.12
CA ALA A 14 -16.70 2.45 20.29
C ALA A 14 -16.47 0.97 19.95
N TRP A 15 -17.30 0.43 19.06
CA TRP A 15 -17.13 -0.92 18.54
C TRP A 15 -15.74 -1.15 17.91
N LEU A 16 -15.23 -0.21 17.10
CA LEU A 16 -13.93 -0.36 16.44
C LEU A 16 -12.80 -0.38 17.47
N LYS A 17 -12.91 0.46 18.50
CA LYS A 17 -11.91 0.53 19.58
C LYS A 17 -11.76 -0.81 20.30
N ASP A 18 -12.88 -1.49 20.57
CA ASP A 18 -12.91 -2.77 21.25
C ASP A 18 -12.54 -3.95 20.33
N ASN A 19 -12.64 -3.78 19.00
CA ASN A 19 -12.52 -4.86 18.02
C ASN A 19 -11.45 -4.63 16.94
N VAL A 20 -10.39 -3.85 17.23
CA VAL A 20 -9.34 -3.51 16.25
C VAL A 20 -8.71 -4.76 15.62
N VAL A 21 -8.44 -5.79 16.42
CA VAL A 21 -7.84 -7.04 15.93
C VAL A 21 -8.78 -7.77 14.96
N ALA A 22 -10.05 -7.89 15.33
CA ALA A 22 -11.06 -8.53 14.48
C ALA A 22 -11.26 -7.76 13.16
N ALA A 23 -11.38 -6.42 13.25
CA ALA A 23 -11.49 -5.56 12.07
C ALA A 23 -10.26 -5.67 11.17
N THR A 24 -9.04 -5.72 11.74
CA THR A 24 -7.80 -5.94 11.01
C THR A 24 -7.83 -7.28 10.28
N ALA A 25 -8.21 -8.35 10.96
CA ALA A 25 -8.26 -9.68 10.35
C ALA A 25 -9.25 -9.73 9.19
N ILE A 26 -10.45 -9.18 9.36
CA ILE A 26 -11.48 -9.14 8.31
C ILE A 26 -10.99 -8.34 7.11
N LEU A 27 -10.48 -7.12 7.31
CA LEU A 27 -10.02 -6.28 6.20
C LEU A 27 -8.81 -6.90 5.48
N THR A 28 -7.90 -7.53 6.21
CA THR A 28 -6.76 -8.23 5.62
C THR A 28 -7.22 -9.43 4.78
N LEU A 29 -8.13 -10.25 5.30
CA LEU A 29 -8.67 -11.39 4.56
C LEU A 29 -9.43 -10.95 3.29
N VAL A 30 -10.24 -9.90 3.39
CA VAL A 30 -10.94 -9.32 2.22
C VAL A 30 -9.94 -8.81 1.19
N GLY A 31 -8.88 -8.10 1.63
CA GLY A 31 -7.84 -7.63 0.73
C GLY A 31 -7.08 -8.76 0.04
N TYR A 32 -6.68 -9.81 0.79
CA TYR A 32 -6.04 -10.98 0.19
C TYR A 32 -6.98 -11.73 -0.77
N ALA A 33 -8.25 -11.90 -0.40
CA ALA A 33 -9.23 -12.55 -1.25
C ALA A 33 -9.43 -11.76 -2.57
N ALA A 34 -9.46 -10.44 -2.52
CA ALA A 34 -9.56 -9.60 -3.70
C ALA A 34 -8.32 -9.75 -4.60
N VAL A 35 -7.12 -9.71 -4.03
CA VAL A 35 -5.87 -9.84 -4.79
C VAL A 35 -5.74 -11.24 -5.38
N ILE A 36 -5.80 -12.29 -4.54
CA ILE A 36 -5.64 -13.68 -4.97
C ILE A 36 -6.74 -14.06 -5.94
N GLY A 37 -8.00 -13.70 -5.64
CA GLY A 37 -9.14 -13.98 -6.51
C GLY A 37 -9.02 -13.33 -7.90
N THR A 38 -8.38 -12.16 -7.99
CA THR A 38 -8.09 -11.51 -9.28
C THR A 38 -7.01 -12.27 -10.04
N PHE A 39 -5.90 -12.65 -9.38
CA PHE A 39 -4.82 -13.41 -10.01
C PHE A 39 -5.25 -14.80 -10.50
N GLU A 40 -6.10 -15.48 -9.73
CA GLU A 40 -6.63 -16.81 -10.08
C GLU A 40 -7.82 -16.76 -11.06
N GLY A 41 -8.24 -15.57 -11.49
CA GLY A 41 -9.37 -15.41 -12.41
C GLY A 41 -10.74 -15.69 -11.78
N PHE A 42 -10.84 -15.80 -10.44
CA PHE A 42 -12.13 -16.01 -9.76
C PHE A 42 -13.01 -14.77 -9.72
N VAL A 43 -12.48 -13.61 -10.13
CA VAL A 43 -13.21 -12.33 -10.16
C VAL A 43 -13.27 -11.80 -11.60
N PRO A 44 -14.14 -12.37 -12.46
CA PRO A 44 -14.20 -12.04 -13.89
C PRO A 44 -15.02 -10.76 -14.14
N ILE A 45 -14.76 -9.68 -13.41
CA ILE A 45 -15.52 -8.42 -13.51
C ILE A 45 -14.76 -7.33 -14.26
N TYR A 46 -13.49 -7.56 -14.58
CA TYR A 46 -12.63 -6.54 -15.19
C TYR A 46 -12.79 -6.56 -16.71
N PRO A 47 -12.97 -5.38 -17.35
CA PRO A 47 -12.97 -5.30 -18.80
C PRO A 47 -11.56 -5.58 -19.34
N ASP A 48 -11.47 -6.13 -20.55
CA ASP A 48 -10.20 -6.20 -21.27
C ASP A 48 -9.72 -4.77 -21.58
N ILE A 49 -8.56 -4.42 -21.06
CA ILE A 49 -7.94 -3.09 -21.23
C ILE A 49 -6.73 -3.11 -22.16
N GLY A 50 -6.29 -4.30 -22.57
CA GLY A 50 -5.14 -4.48 -23.44
C GLY A 50 -3.84 -3.88 -22.92
N GLU A 51 -2.80 -3.94 -23.73
CA GLU A 51 -1.47 -3.44 -23.34
C GLU A 51 -1.44 -1.93 -23.05
N GLN A 52 -2.21 -1.12 -23.80
CA GLN A 52 -2.26 0.33 -23.57
C GLN A 52 -2.86 0.66 -22.20
N GLY A 53 -3.91 -0.02 -21.79
CA GLY A 53 -4.50 0.14 -20.46
C GLY A 53 -3.55 -0.29 -19.36
N VAL A 54 -2.84 -1.41 -19.54
CA VAL A 54 -1.81 -1.88 -18.61
C VAL A 54 -0.68 -0.87 -18.45
N ASN A 55 -0.26 -0.23 -19.54
CA ASN A 55 0.75 0.83 -19.52
C ASN A 55 0.26 2.05 -18.75
N LEU A 56 -0.93 2.56 -19.09
CA LEU A 56 -1.52 3.73 -18.43
C LEU A 56 -1.68 3.50 -16.92
N LEU A 57 -2.27 2.36 -16.54
CA LEU A 57 -2.43 2.02 -15.12
C LEU A 57 -1.08 1.81 -14.43
N GLY A 58 -0.10 1.24 -15.11
CA GLY A 58 1.27 1.10 -14.60
C GLY A 58 1.92 2.43 -14.26
N HIS A 59 1.78 3.44 -15.13
CA HIS A 59 2.27 4.80 -14.87
C HIS A 59 1.53 5.45 -13.70
N ALA A 60 0.20 5.34 -13.65
CA ALA A 60 -0.61 5.87 -12.56
C ALA A 60 -0.24 5.24 -11.21
N ILE A 61 -0.04 3.92 -11.17
CA ILE A 61 0.39 3.16 -9.99
C ILE A 61 1.76 3.65 -9.50
N ALA A 62 2.72 3.88 -10.39
CA ALA A 62 4.04 4.38 -10.01
C ALA A 62 3.95 5.76 -9.35
N VAL A 63 3.12 6.67 -9.88
CA VAL A 63 2.88 8.00 -9.30
C VAL A 63 2.21 7.88 -7.92
N VAL A 64 1.19 7.03 -7.79
CA VAL A 64 0.50 6.78 -6.52
C VAL A 64 1.48 6.23 -5.46
N ASN A 65 2.35 5.29 -5.84
CA ASN A 65 3.36 4.74 -4.94
C ASN A 65 4.38 5.80 -4.48
N LEU A 66 4.83 6.68 -5.36
CA LEU A 66 5.70 7.79 -5.00
C LEU A 66 5.01 8.77 -4.04
N ALA A 67 3.76 9.13 -4.32
CA ALA A 67 2.98 10.00 -3.45
C ALA A 67 2.74 9.37 -2.07
N ALA A 68 2.40 8.08 -2.01
CA ALA A 68 2.23 7.34 -0.76
C ALA A 68 3.55 7.30 0.05
N THR A 69 4.68 7.04 -0.62
CA THR A 69 6.01 7.08 0.01
C THR A 69 6.29 8.45 0.61
N ALA A 70 6.03 9.53 -0.14
CA ALA A 70 6.22 10.89 0.37
C ALA A 70 5.32 11.19 1.59
N CYS A 71 4.06 10.76 1.58
CA CYS A 71 3.15 10.89 2.72
C CYS A 71 3.67 10.12 3.95
N LEU A 72 4.15 8.89 3.78
CA LEU A 72 4.69 8.08 4.88
C LEU A 72 5.93 8.73 5.50
N LEU A 73 6.87 9.20 4.67
CA LEU A 73 8.09 9.87 5.14
C LEU A 73 7.78 11.20 5.84
N ALA A 74 6.85 11.99 5.27
CA ALA A 74 6.38 13.23 5.90
C ALA A 74 5.72 12.94 7.25
N GLY A 75 4.83 11.96 7.32
CA GLY A 75 4.16 11.57 8.56
C GLY A 75 5.14 11.06 9.61
N TRP A 76 6.16 10.29 9.21
CA TRP A 76 7.24 9.87 10.11
C TRP A 76 8.02 11.08 10.65
N ARG A 77 8.33 12.05 9.80
CA ARG A 77 8.98 13.29 10.21
C ARG A 77 8.10 14.10 11.18
N TYR A 78 6.80 14.20 10.91
CA TYR A 78 5.87 14.95 11.77
C TYR A 78 5.76 14.36 13.17
N VAL A 79 5.63 13.04 13.31
CA VAL A 79 5.55 12.43 14.65
C VAL A 79 6.82 12.64 15.45
N LYS A 80 8.02 12.62 14.83
CA LYS A 80 9.29 12.94 15.47
C LYS A 80 9.38 14.41 15.95
N GLN A 81 8.62 15.31 15.32
CA GLN A 81 8.52 16.71 15.70
C GLN A 81 7.40 16.99 16.71
N GLY A 82 6.69 15.95 17.17
CA GLY A 82 5.52 16.11 18.05
C GLY A 82 4.27 16.65 17.35
N LYS A 83 4.28 16.81 16.03
CA LYS A 83 3.16 17.31 15.22
C LYS A 83 2.14 16.19 14.94
N ILE A 84 1.41 15.77 15.97
CA ILE A 84 0.55 14.58 15.94
C ILE A 84 -0.57 14.71 14.90
N GLU A 85 -1.20 15.88 14.77
CA GLU A 85 -2.25 16.09 13.79
C GLU A 85 -1.74 15.98 12.33
N ALA A 86 -0.58 16.59 12.04
CA ALA A 86 0.04 16.48 10.72
C ALA A 86 0.47 15.05 10.40
N HIS A 87 1.00 14.31 11.41
CA HIS A 87 1.27 12.88 11.29
C HIS A 87 0.00 12.11 10.92
N ALA A 88 -1.07 12.31 11.66
CA ALA A 88 -2.34 11.63 11.43
C ALA A 88 -2.91 11.91 10.03
N LYS A 89 -2.88 13.17 9.57
CA LYS A 89 -3.31 13.55 8.20
C LYS A 89 -2.46 12.86 7.13
N SER A 90 -1.13 12.84 7.31
CA SER A 90 -0.20 12.19 6.36
C SER A 90 -0.41 10.68 6.31
N MET A 91 -0.62 10.01 7.45
CA MET A 91 -0.89 8.56 7.48
C MET A 91 -2.24 8.22 6.85
N THR A 92 -3.27 9.05 7.05
CA THR A 92 -4.57 8.87 6.40
C THR A 92 -4.48 9.07 4.89
N ALA A 93 -3.73 10.07 4.45
CA ALA A 93 -3.49 10.28 3.01
C ALA A 93 -2.73 9.09 2.39
N ALA A 94 -1.69 8.59 3.06
CA ALA A 94 -0.96 7.41 2.61
C ALA A 94 -1.88 6.18 2.51
N PHE A 95 -2.75 5.96 3.50
CA PHE A 95 -3.71 4.85 3.48
C PHE A 95 -4.74 5.00 2.35
N GLY A 96 -5.25 6.21 2.11
CA GLY A 96 -6.12 6.50 0.97
C GLY A 96 -5.44 6.23 -0.38
N LEU A 97 -4.15 6.58 -0.51
CA LEU A 97 -3.36 6.30 -1.72
C LEU A 97 -3.14 4.81 -1.94
N ILE A 98 -3.00 3.99 -0.89
CA ILE A 98 -2.89 2.53 -1.09
C ILE A 98 -4.22 1.90 -1.50
N LEU A 99 -5.34 2.41 -1.01
CA LEU A 99 -6.65 1.98 -1.52
C LEU A 99 -6.82 2.36 -3.00
N LEU A 100 -6.37 3.55 -3.38
CA LEU A 100 -6.34 3.96 -4.79
C LEU A 100 -5.40 3.07 -5.62
N PHE A 101 -4.20 2.75 -5.09
CA PHE A 101 -3.31 1.76 -5.70
C PHE A 101 -4.04 0.45 -5.97
N LEU A 102 -4.76 -0.09 -4.99
CA LEU A 102 -5.48 -1.36 -5.13
C LEU A 102 -6.57 -1.26 -6.21
N LEU A 103 -7.32 -0.15 -6.23
CA LEU A 103 -8.33 0.12 -7.26
C LEU A 103 -7.76 0.21 -8.68
N LEU A 104 -6.51 0.63 -8.85
CA LEU A 104 -5.83 0.67 -10.15
C LEU A 104 -5.16 -0.68 -10.48
N TYR A 105 -4.64 -1.37 -9.46
CA TYR A 105 -3.86 -2.58 -9.63
C TYR A 105 -4.73 -3.79 -10.00
N LEU A 106 -5.89 -3.96 -9.34
CA LEU A 106 -6.78 -5.09 -9.62
C LEU A 106 -7.30 -5.08 -11.08
N PRO A 107 -7.83 -3.97 -11.64
CA PRO A 107 -8.19 -3.93 -13.06
C PRO A 107 -6.98 -4.11 -14.00
N LYS A 108 -5.80 -3.60 -13.60
CA LYS A 108 -4.58 -3.79 -14.39
C LYS A 108 -4.24 -5.27 -14.55
N VAL A 109 -4.29 -6.03 -13.47
CA VAL A 109 -3.98 -7.47 -13.48
C VAL A 109 -5.14 -8.27 -14.03
N GLY A 110 -6.36 -8.05 -13.53
CA GLY A 110 -7.53 -8.86 -13.87
C GLY A 110 -8.15 -8.57 -15.24
N GLY A 111 -7.83 -7.41 -15.86
CA GLY A 111 -8.37 -7.01 -17.17
C GLY A 111 -7.33 -6.79 -18.26
N GLY A 112 -6.04 -6.86 -17.93
CA GLY A 112 -5.02 -6.53 -18.91
C GLY A 112 -3.89 -7.53 -19.05
N GLY A 113 -3.41 -8.05 -17.95
CA GLY A 113 -2.27 -8.96 -17.94
C GLY A 113 -1.02 -8.41 -17.25
N GLU A 114 0.10 -9.07 -17.51
CA GLU A 114 1.35 -8.83 -16.83
C GLU A 114 2.43 -8.29 -17.78
N LYS A 115 3.38 -7.59 -17.20
CA LYS A 115 4.64 -7.23 -17.82
C LYS A 115 5.74 -8.11 -17.25
N ARG A 116 6.44 -8.84 -18.11
CA ARG A 116 7.58 -9.67 -17.73
C ARG A 116 8.87 -9.05 -18.23
N LEU A 117 9.95 -9.27 -17.51
CA LEU A 117 11.28 -8.83 -17.96
C LEU A 117 11.63 -9.58 -19.25
N VAL A 118 12.19 -8.85 -20.23
CA VAL A 118 12.61 -9.43 -21.52
C VAL A 118 13.74 -10.45 -21.33
N ASP A 119 13.76 -11.53 -22.12
CA ASP A 119 14.75 -12.60 -22.03
C ASP A 119 16.18 -12.18 -22.41
N SER A 120 16.33 -11.03 -23.08
CA SER A 120 17.66 -10.51 -23.48
C SER A 120 18.49 -9.95 -22.32
N VAL A 121 17.93 -9.86 -21.10
CA VAL A 121 18.65 -9.37 -19.91
C VAL A 121 19.64 -10.43 -19.42
N PRO A 122 20.92 -10.05 -19.14
CA PRO A 122 21.91 -11.00 -18.65
C PRO A 122 21.46 -11.71 -17.34
N ASP A 123 21.70 -13.02 -17.24
CA ASP A 123 21.25 -13.85 -16.11
C ASP A 123 21.52 -13.28 -14.71
N PRO A 124 22.71 -12.71 -14.40
CA PRO A 124 22.95 -12.16 -13.06
C PRO A 124 22.04 -10.96 -12.74
N ILE A 125 21.69 -10.17 -13.73
CA ILE A 125 20.81 -9.00 -13.59
C ILE A 125 19.35 -9.46 -13.44
N ALA A 126 18.94 -10.42 -14.28
CA ALA A 126 17.61 -11.02 -14.21
C ALA A 126 17.38 -11.68 -12.84
N LEU A 127 18.37 -12.44 -12.33
CA LEU A 127 18.30 -13.02 -10.99
C LEU A 127 18.15 -11.95 -9.90
N GLY A 128 18.92 -10.87 -9.98
CA GLY A 128 18.81 -9.74 -9.06
C GLY A 128 17.43 -9.07 -9.10
N TYR A 129 16.87 -8.89 -10.28
CA TYR A 129 15.51 -8.37 -10.47
C TYR A 129 14.45 -9.30 -9.86
N PHE A 130 14.50 -10.60 -10.14
CA PHE A 130 13.53 -11.55 -9.59
C PHE A 130 13.64 -11.68 -8.07
N ALA A 131 14.86 -11.65 -7.51
CA ALA A 131 15.05 -11.61 -6.06
C ALA A 131 14.43 -10.36 -5.43
N MET A 132 14.66 -9.18 -6.02
CA MET A 132 14.05 -7.91 -5.61
C MET A 132 12.52 -7.97 -5.71
N LEU A 133 11.98 -8.50 -6.80
CA LEU A 133 10.53 -8.63 -7.01
C LEU A 133 9.91 -9.58 -5.98
N ALA A 134 10.55 -10.70 -5.70
CA ALA A 134 10.10 -11.64 -4.67
C ALA A 134 10.08 -10.97 -3.27
N ILE A 135 11.13 -10.23 -2.91
CA ILE A 135 11.17 -9.45 -1.67
C ILE A 135 10.03 -8.43 -1.63
N HIS A 136 9.79 -7.71 -2.73
CA HIS A 136 8.68 -6.76 -2.83
C HIS A 136 7.32 -7.42 -2.57
N ILE A 137 7.04 -8.55 -3.21
CA ILE A 137 5.77 -9.28 -3.07
C ILE A 137 5.58 -9.77 -1.64
N ILE A 138 6.58 -10.47 -1.08
CA ILE A 138 6.53 -11.01 0.28
C ILE A 138 6.35 -9.87 1.30
N LEU A 139 7.13 -8.80 1.14
CA LEU A 139 7.06 -7.66 2.04
C LEU A 139 5.71 -6.95 1.96
N SER A 140 5.14 -6.80 0.77
CA SER A 140 3.80 -6.22 0.57
C SER A 140 2.73 -7.05 1.28
N ALA A 141 2.79 -8.38 1.13
CA ALA A 141 1.85 -9.28 1.78
C ALA A 141 1.97 -9.19 3.31
N ILE A 142 3.18 -9.29 3.87
CA ILE A 142 3.39 -9.23 5.33
C ILE A 142 3.07 -7.83 5.90
N ALA A 143 3.37 -6.77 5.17
CA ALA A 143 3.11 -5.40 5.63
C ALA A 143 1.61 -5.10 5.74
N MET A 144 0.77 -5.69 4.90
CA MET A 144 -0.66 -5.37 4.84
C MET A 144 -1.38 -5.47 6.19
N PRO A 145 -1.39 -6.60 6.92
CA PRO A 145 -2.06 -6.69 8.22
C PRO A 145 -1.46 -5.73 9.25
N VAL A 146 -0.14 -5.51 9.22
CA VAL A 146 0.55 -4.61 10.16
C VAL A 146 0.15 -3.16 9.91
N VAL A 147 0.05 -2.75 8.66
CA VAL A 147 -0.39 -1.41 8.24
C VAL A 147 -1.86 -1.17 8.59
N VAL A 148 -2.74 -2.13 8.28
CA VAL A 148 -4.17 -2.04 8.61
C VAL A 148 -4.34 -1.92 10.14
N TYR A 149 -3.66 -2.75 10.92
CA TYR A 149 -3.71 -2.70 12.37
C TYR A 149 -3.24 -1.36 12.93
N ALA A 150 -2.09 -0.87 12.48
CA ALA A 150 -1.56 0.42 12.91
C ALA A 150 -2.50 1.57 12.55
N PHE A 151 -3.11 1.53 11.37
CA PHE A 151 -4.05 2.53 10.90
C PHE A 151 -5.35 2.52 11.73
N LEU A 152 -5.94 1.34 11.95
CA LEU A 152 -7.17 1.20 12.74
C LEU A 152 -6.96 1.64 14.20
N LEU A 153 -5.83 1.30 14.83
CA LEU A 153 -5.47 1.86 16.13
C LEU A 153 -5.43 3.39 16.07
N GLY A 154 -4.76 3.96 15.06
CA GLY A 154 -4.59 5.41 14.92
C GLY A 154 -5.88 6.20 14.77
N ILE A 155 -6.92 5.60 14.17
CA ILE A 155 -8.22 6.27 13.96
C ILE A 155 -9.24 5.99 15.08
N SER A 156 -9.03 4.95 15.90
CA SER A 156 -9.98 4.54 16.94
C SER A 156 -9.59 5.00 18.35
N HIS A 157 -8.34 5.42 18.58
CA HIS A 157 -7.84 5.79 19.90
C HIS A 157 -7.35 7.23 19.95
N THR A 158 -7.45 7.83 21.13
CA THR A 158 -6.88 9.17 21.38
C THR A 158 -5.35 9.15 21.36
N PRO A 159 -4.70 10.30 21.12
CA PRO A 159 -3.23 10.38 21.17
C PRO A 159 -2.61 9.96 22.51
N ALA A 160 -3.33 10.14 23.62
CA ALA A 160 -2.87 9.70 24.94
C ALA A 160 -2.86 8.16 25.02
N GLU A 161 -3.95 7.52 24.67
CA GLU A 161 -4.07 6.06 24.65
C GLU A 161 -3.07 5.40 23.70
N LEU A 162 -2.82 6.03 22.53
CA LEU A 162 -1.88 5.52 21.54
C LEU A 162 -0.44 5.48 22.05
N ARG A 163 -0.04 6.42 22.94
CA ARG A 163 1.31 6.45 23.53
C ARG A 163 1.60 5.23 24.38
N ASP A 164 0.59 4.75 25.10
CA ASP A 164 0.68 3.63 26.05
C ASP A 164 0.33 2.28 25.39
N SER A 165 -0.03 2.30 24.09
CA SER A 165 -0.42 1.12 23.31
C SER A 165 0.75 0.57 22.47
N LEU A 166 0.47 -0.50 21.70
CA LEU A 166 1.40 -1.05 20.73
C LEU A 166 1.60 -0.16 19.49
N HIS A 167 0.77 0.87 19.29
CA HIS A 167 0.80 1.72 18.10
C HIS A 167 2.20 2.30 17.77
N PRO A 168 2.99 2.84 18.73
CA PRO A 168 4.31 3.39 18.41
C PRO A 168 5.31 2.34 17.88
N ARG A 169 5.20 1.08 18.33
CA ARG A 169 6.05 -0.02 17.87
C ARG A 169 5.58 -0.54 16.52
N VAL A 170 4.30 -0.88 16.42
CA VAL A 170 3.69 -1.43 15.19
C VAL A 170 3.72 -0.40 14.07
N GLY A 171 3.44 0.87 14.35
CA GLY A 171 3.49 1.96 13.38
C GLY A 171 4.87 2.17 12.77
N ARG A 172 5.96 1.99 13.54
CA ARG A 172 7.33 2.04 12.99
C ARG A 172 7.60 0.88 12.03
N ILE A 173 7.19 -0.33 12.41
CA ILE A 173 7.34 -1.52 11.57
C ILE A 173 6.51 -1.35 10.29
N ALA A 174 5.24 -0.96 10.44
CA ALA A 174 4.34 -0.70 9.33
C ALA A 174 4.93 0.33 8.34
N ALA A 175 5.35 1.48 8.84
CA ALA A 175 5.89 2.55 7.99
C ALA A 175 7.19 2.12 7.29
N ALA A 176 8.12 1.46 7.99
CA ALA A 176 9.39 1.02 7.42
C ALA A 176 9.19 -0.06 6.34
N SER A 177 8.42 -1.10 6.64
CA SER A 177 8.13 -2.18 5.70
C SER A 177 7.36 -1.67 4.48
N TRP A 178 6.41 -0.77 4.70
CA TRP A 178 5.61 -0.22 3.62
C TRP A 178 6.40 0.71 2.71
N VAL A 179 7.20 1.63 3.26
CA VAL A 179 8.10 2.49 2.46
C VAL A 179 9.04 1.63 1.61
N LEU A 180 9.65 0.60 2.21
CA LEU A 180 10.53 -0.31 1.46
C LEU A 180 9.77 -1.01 0.33
N SER A 181 8.59 -1.56 0.60
CA SER A 181 7.76 -2.19 -0.42
C SER A 181 7.40 -1.23 -1.56
N LEU A 182 6.93 -0.01 -1.25
CA LEU A 182 6.57 0.98 -2.27
C LEU A 182 7.76 1.38 -3.14
N VAL A 183 8.93 1.56 -2.53
CA VAL A 183 10.18 1.87 -3.26
C VAL A 183 10.54 0.73 -4.21
N LEU A 184 10.50 -0.52 -3.76
CA LEU A 184 10.78 -1.68 -4.61
C LEU A 184 9.77 -1.79 -5.76
N GLY A 185 8.49 -1.47 -5.52
CA GLY A 185 7.47 -1.39 -6.57
C GLY A 185 7.79 -0.32 -7.63
N VAL A 186 8.27 0.85 -7.21
CA VAL A 186 8.73 1.90 -8.13
C VAL A 186 9.98 1.45 -8.89
N VAL A 187 10.93 0.78 -8.24
CA VAL A 187 12.12 0.21 -8.91
C VAL A 187 11.70 -0.82 -9.96
N THR A 188 10.77 -1.71 -9.64
CA THR A 188 10.19 -2.66 -10.62
C THR A 188 9.63 -1.94 -11.84
N TYR A 189 8.84 -0.89 -11.61
CA TYR A 189 8.29 -0.07 -12.70
C TYR A 189 9.39 0.56 -13.57
N VAL A 190 10.42 1.15 -12.95
CA VAL A 190 11.54 1.78 -13.68
C VAL A 190 12.34 0.77 -14.49
N VAL A 191 12.63 -0.40 -13.89
CA VAL A 191 13.37 -1.48 -14.56
C VAL A 191 12.64 -1.94 -15.82
N LEU A 192 11.33 -2.20 -15.72
CA LEU A 192 10.53 -2.71 -16.83
C LEU A 192 10.22 -1.65 -17.90
N ASN A 193 10.01 -0.39 -17.52
CA ASN A 193 9.53 0.60 -18.48
C ASN A 193 10.61 1.54 -19.01
N HIS A 194 11.78 1.64 -18.35
CA HIS A 194 12.79 2.64 -18.69
C HIS A 194 14.22 2.10 -18.80
N VAL A 195 14.51 0.89 -18.32
CA VAL A 195 15.89 0.36 -18.32
C VAL A 195 16.05 -0.80 -19.30
N TYR A 196 15.29 -1.88 -19.11
CA TYR A 196 15.46 -3.11 -19.91
C TYR A 196 14.31 -3.39 -20.87
N GLY A 197 13.11 -2.88 -20.58
CA GLY A 197 11.89 -3.21 -21.32
C GLY A 197 11.16 -4.43 -20.74
N TYR A 198 10.03 -4.75 -21.36
CA TYR A 198 9.15 -5.83 -20.92
C TYR A 198 8.53 -6.55 -22.10
N GLU A 199 8.15 -7.81 -21.87
CA GLU A 199 7.21 -8.55 -22.69
C GLU A 199 5.82 -8.47 -22.07
N PHE A 200 4.82 -8.18 -22.91
CA PHE A 200 3.44 -8.15 -22.47
C PHE A 200 2.83 -9.54 -22.57
N VAL A 201 2.31 -10.04 -21.46
CA VAL A 201 1.60 -11.33 -21.36
C VAL A 201 0.15 -11.05 -21.05
N PRO A 202 -0.76 -11.17 -22.04
CA PRO A 202 -2.20 -11.00 -21.81
C PRO A 202 -2.73 -12.13 -20.91
N ILE A 203 -3.87 -11.87 -20.26
CA ILE A 203 -4.61 -12.87 -19.48
C ILE A 203 -5.36 -13.79 -20.41
#